data_4458e7fabc05c66e878bb551d24ff3fc
#
_entry.id   4458e7fabc05c66e878bb551d24ff3fc
#
_cell.length_a   1.000
_cell.length_b   1.000
_cell.length_c   1.000
_cell.angle_alpha   90.00
_cell.angle_beta   90.00
_cell.angle_gamma   90.00
#
_symmetry.space_group_name_H-M   'P 1'
#
loop_
_entity.id
_entity.type
_entity.pdbx_description
1 polymer ?
#
loop_
_entity_poly.entity_id
_entity_poly.type
_entity_poly.pdbx_seq_one_letter_code
_entity_poly.pdbx_strand_id
1 'polypeptide(L)'
;MTEPGQVPTGKDMADRMAITEIIALHCRGVDRADEATLKSCYWPDATTAYGSDAVPAHEFCGQLAQAIQGYDQTHHMISNSIFAFDHEKAKVESTLIAFHYLKADDGQDTEMTYFGRYLDIFEKRRNIWKLKHREPVMSWSQNAPASHDAYHPALSALRQAARFPDDLVYG
;
A
#
# COMPACT_ATOMS: atom_id res chain seq x y z
N MET A 1 9.92 -3.36 23.78
CA MET A 1 8.50 -3.58 23.36
C MET A 1 7.64 -3.01 24.46
N THR A 2 6.62 -2.22 24.12
CA THR A 2 5.59 -1.79 25.09
C THR A 2 4.82 -3.00 25.59
N GLU A 3 4.49 -3.01 26.87
CA GLU A 3 3.64 -4.05 27.47
C GLU A 3 2.27 -4.09 26.73
N PRO A 4 1.73 -5.27 26.40
CA PRO A 4 0.41 -5.35 25.79
C PRO A 4 -0.66 -4.65 26.63
N GLY A 5 -1.44 -3.77 26.00
CA GLY A 5 -2.47 -2.99 26.69
C GLY A 5 -1.96 -1.73 27.41
N GLN A 6 -0.66 -1.45 27.39
CA GLN A 6 -0.12 -0.20 27.93
C GLN A 6 -0.65 1.00 27.13
N VAL A 7 -1.19 2.00 27.84
CA VAL A 7 -1.66 3.24 27.22
C VAL A 7 -0.47 4.00 26.59
N PRO A 8 -0.51 4.31 25.28
CA PRO A 8 0.58 5.02 24.64
C PRO A 8 0.67 6.47 25.13
N THR A 9 1.86 7.03 25.12
CA THR A 9 2.06 8.46 25.38
C THR A 9 1.53 9.31 24.22
N GLY A 10 1.35 10.61 24.45
CA GLY A 10 0.96 11.53 23.37
C GLY A 10 1.95 11.53 22.20
N LYS A 11 3.26 11.37 22.49
CA LYS A 11 4.30 11.21 21.46
C LYS A 11 4.11 9.92 20.66
N ASP A 12 3.88 8.80 21.33
CA ASP A 12 3.67 7.51 20.67
C ASP A 12 2.42 7.54 19.78
N MET A 13 1.37 8.22 20.21
CA MET A 13 0.16 8.40 19.39
C MET A 13 0.46 9.23 18.14
N ALA A 14 1.18 10.34 18.26
CA ALA A 14 1.56 11.17 17.11
C ALA A 14 2.45 10.40 16.12
N ASP A 15 3.42 9.64 16.61
CA ASP A 15 4.29 8.81 15.79
C ASP A 15 3.49 7.69 15.08
N ARG A 16 2.54 7.03 15.77
CA ARG A 16 1.63 6.05 15.15
C ARG A 16 0.78 6.67 14.04
N MET A 17 0.21 7.85 14.25
CA MET A 17 -0.59 8.56 13.25
C MET A 17 0.24 8.89 12.02
N ALA A 18 1.45 9.44 12.19
CA ALA A 18 2.35 9.76 11.08
C ALA A 18 2.73 8.51 10.26
N ILE A 19 3.03 7.39 10.91
CA ILE A 19 3.33 6.13 10.22
C ILE A 19 2.08 5.60 9.49
N THR A 20 0.91 5.64 10.12
CA THR A 20 -0.35 5.20 9.51
C THR A 20 -0.67 6.02 8.24
N GLU A 21 -0.41 7.32 8.25
CA GLU A 21 -0.58 8.18 7.08
C GLU A 21 0.37 7.78 5.93
N ILE A 22 1.63 7.46 6.23
CA ILE A 22 2.57 6.96 5.21
C ILE A 22 2.09 5.62 4.62
N ILE A 23 1.56 4.71 5.43
CA ILE A 23 1.00 3.43 4.96
C ILE A 23 -0.18 3.68 4.02
N ALA A 24 -1.12 4.57 4.40
CA ALA A 24 -2.27 4.93 3.57
C ALA A 24 -1.84 5.63 2.27
N LEU A 25 -0.86 6.53 2.35
CA LEU A 25 -0.31 7.23 1.20
C LEU A 25 0.36 6.26 0.22
N HIS A 26 1.08 5.25 0.74
CA HIS A 26 1.66 4.20 -0.09
C HIS A 26 0.57 3.42 -0.84
N CYS A 27 -0.52 3.00 -0.18
CA CYS A 27 -1.64 2.32 -0.84
C CYS A 27 -2.25 3.19 -1.95
N ARG A 28 -2.46 4.49 -1.68
CA ARG A 28 -2.92 5.43 -2.71
C ARG A 28 -1.94 5.50 -3.89
N GLY A 29 -0.64 5.57 -3.62
CA GLY A 29 0.40 5.60 -4.66
C GLY A 29 0.37 4.35 -5.53
N VAL A 30 0.17 3.17 -4.94
CA VAL A 30 -0.03 1.92 -5.69
C VAL A 30 -1.29 2.00 -6.52
N ASP A 31 -2.45 2.27 -5.89
CA ASP A 31 -3.75 2.25 -6.56
C ASP A 31 -3.90 3.32 -7.65
N ARG A 32 -3.09 4.35 -7.64
CA ARG A 32 -3.07 5.39 -8.67
C ARG A 32 -1.90 5.25 -9.65
N ALA A 33 -1.04 4.24 -9.48
CA ALA A 33 0.21 4.09 -10.25
C ALA A 33 1.08 5.36 -10.20
N ASP A 34 1.09 6.04 -9.04
CA ASP A 34 1.80 7.30 -8.81
C ASP A 34 3.19 7.02 -8.21
N GLU A 35 4.18 6.93 -9.09
CA GLU A 35 5.57 6.68 -8.70
C GLU A 35 6.12 7.74 -7.75
N ALA A 36 5.77 9.02 -7.94
CA ALA A 36 6.27 10.10 -7.10
C ALA A 36 5.74 9.99 -5.66
N THR A 37 4.44 9.71 -5.52
CA THR A 37 3.83 9.43 -4.22
C THR A 37 4.46 8.20 -3.57
N LEU A 38 4.66 7.10 -4.32
CA LEU A 38 5.32 5.90 -3.79
C LEU A 38 6.71 6.22 -3.25
N LYS A 39 7.56 6.88 -4.04
CA LYS A 39 8.92 7.27 -3.63
C LYS A 39 8.92 8.18 -2.40
N SER A 40 7.92 9.05 -2.27
CA SER A 40 7.81 9.96 -1.12
C SER A 40 7.64 9.24 0.22
N CYS A 41 7.08 8.02 0.20
CA CYS A 41 6.89 7.19 1.38
C CYS A 41 8.18 6.55 1.91
N TYR A 42 9.24 6.48 1.10
CA TYR A 42 10.51 5.85 1.43
C TYR A 42 11.63 6.85 1.65
N TRP A 43 12.58 6.49 2.51
CA TRP A 43 13.87 7.17 2.53
C TRP A 43 14.66 6.84 1.24
N PRO A 44 15.53 7.74 0.73
CA PRO A 44 16.31 7.48 -0.50
C PRO A 44 17.21 6.24 -0.41
N ASP A 45 17.65 5.88 0.79
CA ASP A 45 18.45 4.71 1.09
C ASP A 45 17.64 3.51 1.59
N ALA A 46 16.32 3.52 1.36
CA ALA A 46 15.44 2.43 1.74
C ALA A 46 15.52 1.26 0.77
N THR A 47 15.10 0.10 1.26
CA THR A 47 15.01 -1.14 0.49
C THR A 47 13.62 -1.75 0.58
N THR A 48 13.29 -2.63 -0.35
CA THR A 48 12.10 -3.46 -0.29
C THR A 48 12.42 -4.86 -0.80
N ALA A 49 11.71 -5.89 -0.28
CA ALA A 49 11.91 -7.28 -0.66
C ALA A 49 10.56 -7.90 -1.09
N TYR A 50 10.20 -7.71 -2.36
CA TYR A 50 9.04 -8.35 -2.97
C TYR A 50 9.49 -9.65 -3.66
N GLY A 51 9.80 -10.67 -2.87
CA GLY A 51 10.33 -11.93 -3.37
C GLY A 51 11.58 -12.38 -2.61
N SER A 52 12.72 -12.60 -3.29
CA SER A 52 13.89 -13.17 -2.66
C SER A 52 14.85 -12.13 -2.08
N ASP A 53 15.30 -11.17 -2.88
CA ASP A 53 16.36 -10.26 -2.51
C ASP A 53 15.84 -8.83 -2.28
N ALA A 54 16.48 -8.12 -1.34
CA ALA A 54 16.19 -6.73 -1.11
C ALA A 54 16.78 -5.85 -2.23
N VAL A 55 15.94 -4.98 -2.80
CA VAL A 55 16.32 -4.02 -3.84
C VAL A 55 16.11 -2.58 -3.37
N PRO A 56 16.75 -1.58 -4.00
CA PRO A 56 16.48 -0.17 -3.69
C PRO A 56 15.01 0.17 -3.87
N ALA A 57 14.37 0.70 -2.82
CA ALA A 57 12.94 0.95 -2.82
C ALA A 57 12.50 1.96 -3.90
N HIS A 58 13.31 2.99 -4.16
CA HIS A 58 12.98 3.99 -5.18
C HIS A 58 13.01 3.45 -6.60
N GLU A 59 13.86 2.47 -6.89
CA GLU A 59 13.87 1.75 -8.17
C GLU A 59 12.62 0.88 -8.29
N PHE A 60 12.33 0.11 -7.24
CA PHE A 60 11.15 -0.73 -7.19
C PHE A 60 9.85 0.06 -7.33
N CYS A 61 9.74 1.28 -6.79
CA CYS A 61 8.55 2.14 -6.93
C CYS A 61 8.20 2.41 -8.39
N GLY A 62 9.20 2.64 -9.26
CA GLY A 62 8.98 2.81 -10.70
C GLY A 62 8.47 1.53 -11.36
N GLN A 63 9.07 0.39 -11.03
CA GLN A 63 8.64 -0.92 -11.54
C GLN A 63 7.22 -1.26 -11.09
N LEU A 64 6.89 -0.99 -9.82
CA LEU A 64 5.57 -1.22 -9.26
C LEU A 64 4.50 -0.34 -9.93
N ALA A 65 4.77 0.96 -10.08
CA ALA A 65 3.84 1.87 -10.74
C ALA A 65 3.56 1.43 -12.20
N GLN A 66 4.59 0.97 -12.92
CA GLN A 66 4.42 0.43 -14.26
C GLN A 66 3.60 -0.88 -14.26
N ALA A 67 3.87 -1.79 -13.35
CA ALA A 67 3.16 -3.07 -13.26
C ALA A 67 1.67 -2.88 -12.93
N ILE A 68 1.34 -1.93 -12.07
CA ILE A 68 -0.06 -1.62 -11.69
C ILE A 68 -0.88 -1.10 -12.89
N GLN A 69 -0.26 -0.44 -13.85
CA GLN A 69 -0.95 -0.01 -15.07
C GLN A 69 -1.48 -1.17 -15.92
N GLY A 70 -0.98 -2.39 -15.72
CA GLY A 70 -1.49 -3.61 -16.37
C GLY A 70 -2.84 -4.09 -15.82
N TYR A 71 -3.33 -3.51 -14.73
CA TYR A 71 -4.66 -3.80 -14.18
C TYR A 71 -5.63 -2.64 -14.48
N ASP A 72 -6.91 -2.96 -14.71
CA ASP A 72 -7.93 -1.93 -14.90
C ASP A 72 -8.21 -1.18 -13.61
N GLN A 73 -8.33 -1.92 -12.51
CA GLN A 73 -8.53 -1.35 -11.18
C GLN A 73 -7.73 -2.12 -10.13
N THR A 74 -7.28 -1.40 -9.12
CA THR A 74 -6.69 -1.99 -7.93
C THR A 74 -7.18 -1.25 -6.69
N HIS A 75 -7.26 -1.96 -5.56
CA HIS A 75 -7.66 -1.39 -4.29
C HIS A 75 -6.92 -2.07 -3.15
N HIS A 76 -6.05 -1.35 -2.46
CA HIS A 76 -5.28 -1.85 -1.33
C HIS A 76 -5.91 -1.38 -0.02
N MET A 77 -6.24 -2.33 0.84
CA MET A 77 -6.79 -2.09 2.18
C MET A 77 -5.79 -2.53 3.24
N ILE A 78 -5.52 -1.64 4.16
CA ILE A 78 -4.75 -1.95 5.37
C ILE A 78 -5.71 -1.96 6.56
N SER A 79 -5.62 -3.01 7.34
CA SER A 79 -6.38 -3.13 8.58
C SER A 79 -5.42 -3.23 9.78
N ASN A 80 -5.61 -4.18 10.67
CA ASN A 80 -4.85 -4.35 11.90
C ASN A 80 -3.35 -4.02 11.77
N SER A 81 -2.89 -3.00 12.50
CA SER A 81 -1.47 -2.63 12.54
C SER A 81 -0.94 -2.74 13.96
N ILE A 82 0.20 -3.42 14.10
CA ILE A 82 0.91 -3.61 15.36
C ILE A 82 2.24 -2.84 15.26
N PHE A 83 2.53 -2.03 16.28
CA PHE A 83 3.69 -1.15 16.30
C PHE A 83 4.62 -1.52 17.44
N ALA A 84 5.90 -1.64 17.15
CA ALA A 84 6.97 -1.78 18.13
C ALA A 84 8.01 -0.68 17.91
N PHE A 85 8.01 0.31 18.81
CA PHE A 85 8.95 1.45 18.77
C PHE A 85 10.27 1.13 19.48
N ASP A 86 11.35 1.61 18.89
CA ASP A 86 12.67 1.66 19.46
C ASP A 86 13.33 2.99 19.07
N HIS A 87 13.20 4.01 19.91
CA HIS A 87 13.67 5.39 19.69
C HIS A 87 13.12 5.97 18.37
N GLU A 88 13.99 6.20 17.40
CA GLU A 88 13.70 6.77 16.08
C GLU A 88 13.41 5.66 15.04
N LYS A 89 13.14 4.45 15.48
CA LYS A 89 12.77 3.31 14.64
C LYS A 89 11.46 2.70 15.10
N ALA A 90 10.71 2.16 14.16
CA ALA A 90 9.51 1.38 14.44
C ALA A 90 9.45 0.16 13.53
N LYS A 91 9.16 -1.00 14.11
CA LYS A 91 8.71 -2.17 13.36
C LYS A 91 7.19 -2.15 13.35
N VAL A 92 6.62 -2.31 12.18
CA VAL A 92 5.16 -2.28 11.98
C VAL A 92 4.74 -3.50 11.18
N GLU A 93 3.85 -4.28 11.74
CA GLU A 93 3.16 -5.34 11.02
C GLU A 93 1.75 -4.85 10.68
N SER A 94 1.36 -4.90 9.41
CA SER A 94 0.04 -4.48 8.95
C SER A 94 -0.61 -5.57 8.11
N THR A 95 -1.87 -5.88 8.38
CA THR A 95 -2.65 -6.80 7.55
C THR A 95 -3.06 -6.10 6.25
N LEU A 96 -2.82 -6.78 5.13
CA LEU A 96 -3.11 -6.31 3.78
C LEU A 96 -4.17 -7.18 3.12
N ILE A 97 -5.15 -6.55 2.50
CA ILE A 97 -6.00 -7.15 1.46
C ILE A 97 -5.87 -6.25 0.24
N ALA A 98 -5.52 -6.85 -0.91
CA ALA A 98 -5.40 -6.13 -2.16
C ALA A 98 -6.28 -6.79 -3.23
N PHE A 99 -7.15 -5.99 -3.81
CA PHE A 99 -8.03 -6.38 -4.90
C PHE A 99 -7.46 -5.88 -6.22
N HIS A 100 -7.47 -6.74 -7.23
CA HIS A 100 -7.04 -6.40 -8.57
C HIS A 100 -8.12 -6.87 -9.54
N TYR A 101 -8.49 -5.99 -10.44
CA TYR A 101 -9.39 -6.32 -11.53
C TYR A 101 -8.63 -6.23 -12.85
N LEU A 102 -8.71 -7.30 -13.59
CA LEU A 102 -8.09 -7.42 -14.92
C LEU A 102 -9.18 -7.70 -15.93
N LYS A 103 -9.35 -6.77 -16.85
CA LYS A 103 -10.23 -6.93 -17.99
C LYS A 103 -9.52 -7.72 -19.08
N ALA A 104 -10.19 -8.71 -19.64
CA ALA A 104 -9.64 -9.52 -20.69
C ALA A 104 -10.33 -9.22 -22.05
N ASP A 105 -9.56 -9.26 -23.13
CA ASP A 105 -10.07 -8.99 -24.49
C ASP A 105 -11.10 -10.04 -24.94
N ASP A 106 -11.04 -11.25 -24.38
CA ASP A 106 -12.00 -12.34 -24.65
C ASP A 106 -13.26 -12.29 -23.76
N GLY A 107 -13.38 -11.26 -22.91
CA GLY A 107 -14.49 -11.07 -22.00
C GLY A 107 -14.47 -11.98 -20.76
N GLN A 108 -13.34 -12.68 -20.50
CA GLN A 108 -13.16 -13.48 -19.29
C GLN A 108 -12.40 -12.66 -18.23
N ASP A 109 -13.02 -11.58 -17.81
CA ASP A 109 -12.45 -10.69 -16.79
C ASP A 109 -12.16 -11.46 -15.50
N THR A 110 -11.09 -11.09 -14.82
CA THR A 110 -10.61 -11.78 -13.62
C THR A 110 -10.50 -10.84 -12.44
N GLU A 111 -10.97 -11.28 -11.29
CA GLU A 111 -10.69 -10.71 -9.99
C GLU A 111 -9.60 -11.51 -9.29
N MET A 112 -8.55 -10.84 -8.88
CA MET A 112 -7.51 -11.41 -8.04
C MET A 112 -7.51 -10.71 -6.69
N THR A 113 -7.65 -11.49 -5.63
CA THR A 113 -7.53 -10.99 -4.25
C THR A 113 -6.27 -11.56 -3.62
N TYR A 114 -5.45 -10.68 -3.08
CA TYR A 114 -4.25 -11.02 -2.34
C TYR A 114 -4.49 -10.78 -0.85
N PHE A 115 -4.17 -11.77 -0.04
CA PHE A 115 -4.23 -11.70 1.43
C PHE A 115 -2.83 -11.86 1.99
N GLY A 116 -2.40 -10.89 2.77
CA GLY A 116 -1.04 -10.91 3.31
C GLY A 116 -0.81 -9.89 4.40
N ARG A 117 0.45 -9.58 4.59
CA ARG A 117 0.92 -8.60 5.58
C ARG A 117 2.07 -7.81 4.98
N TYR A 118 2.25 -6.60 5.47
CA TYR A 118 3.50 -5.87 5.35
C TYR A 118 4.28 -5.98 6.66
N LEU A 119 5.54 -6.34 6.56
CA LEU A 119 6.53 -6.24 7.64
C LEU A 119 7.41 -5.04 7.32
N ASP A 120 7.19 -3.95 8.04
CA ASP A 120 7.79 -2.67 7.77
C ASP A 120 8.79 -2.27 8.84
N ILE A 121 9.91 -1.68 8.41
CA ILE A 121 10.79 -0.91 9.27
C ILE A 121 10.66 0.55 8.88
N PHE A 122 10.19 1.36 9.81
CA PHE A 122 10.16 2.81 9.69
C PHE A 122 11.35 3.42 10.43
N GLU A 123 11.84 4.54 9.91
CA GLU A 123 12.88 5.34 10.55
C GLU A 123 12.46 6.81 10.57
N LYS A 124 12.69 7.46 11.70
CA LYS A 124 12.41 8.88 11.88
C LYS A 124 13.69 9.67 11.70
N ARG A 125 13.71 10.60 10.75
CA ARG A 125 14.81 11.52 10.50
C ARG A 125 14.28 12.95 10.46
N ARG A 126 14.87 13.85 11.25
CA ARG A 126 14.43 15.28 11.32
C ARG A 126 12.92 15.41 11.56
N ASN A 127 12.39 14.60 12.48
CA ASN A 127 10.97 14.54 12.84
C ASN A 127 10.01 14.08 11.72
N ILE A 128 10.50 13.37 10.69
CA ILE A 128 9.72 12.80 9.60
C ILE A 128 9.88 11.29 9.62
N TRP A 129 8.78 10.55 9.67
CA TRP A 129 8.75 9.11 9.52
C TRP A 129 8.64 8.73 8.05
N LYS A 130 9.46 7.76 7.62
CA LYS A 130 9.34 7.10 6.31
C LYS A 130 9.76 5.64 6.42
N LEU A 131 9.35 4.86 5.43
CA LEU A 131 9.80 3.48 5.26
C LEU A 131 11.31 3.43 5.04
N LYS A 132 11.98 2.58 5.80
CA LYS A 132 13.38 2.19 5.63
C LYS A 132 13.49 0.82 4.98
N HIS A 133 12.52 -0.06 5.27
CA HIS A 133 12.42 -1.37 4.63
C HIS A 133 10.95 -1.82 4.62
N ARG A 134 10.55 -2.52 3.56
CA ARG A 134 9.26 -3.22 3.47
C ARG A 134 9.46 -4.62 2.93
N GLU A 135 8.85 -5.58 3.59
CA GLU A 135 8.76 -6.96 3.15
C GLU A 135 7.30 -7.41 3.17
N PRO A 136 6.66 -7.63 2.01
CA PRO A 136 5.35 -8.26 1.94
C PRO A 136 5.44 -9.75 2.22
N VAL A 137 4.51 -10.26 3.01
CA VAL A 137 4.37 -11.68 3.29
C VAL A 137 3.01 -12.14 2.79
N MET A 138 3.00 -13.06 1.85
CA MET A 138 1.77 -13.64 1.32
C MET A 138 1.22 -14.70 2.27
N SER A 139 -0.07 -14.62 2.58
CA SER A 139 -0.82 -15.69 3.25
C SER A 139 -1.44 -16.64 2.22
N TRP A 140 -2.26 -16.10 1.34
CA TRP A 140 -2.82 -16.81 0.17
C TRP A 140 -3.31 -15.79 -0.86
N SER A 141 -3.64 -16.25 -2.06
CA SER A 141 -4.34 -15.48 -3.07
C SER A 141 -5.53 -16.27 -3.61
N GLN A 142 -6.49 -15.55 -4.15
CA GLN A 142 -7.65 -16.11 -4.82
C GLN A 142 -7.84 -15.40 -6.15
N ASN A 143 -8.00 -16.20 -7.21
CA ASN A 143 -8.40 -15.71 -8.52
C ASN A 143 -9.76 -16.30 -8.85
N ALA A 144 -10.66 -15.47 -9.37
CA ALA A 144 -12.00 -15.89 -9.79
C ALA A 144 -12.39 -15.14 -11.06
N PRO A 145 -13.29 -15.71 -11.89
CA PRO A 145 -13.96 -14.92 -12.91
C PRO A 145 -14.63 -13.70 -12.25
N ALA A 146 -14.50 -12.54 -12.86
CA ALA A 146 -15.12 -11.33 -12.34
C ALA A 146 -16.64 -11.47 -12.32
N SER A 147 -17.24 -11.15 -11.18
CA SER A 147 -18.69 -11.22 -10.96
C SER A 147 -19.30 -9.85 -10.62
N HIS A 148 -18.47 -8.81 -10.56
CA HIS A 148 -18.95 -7.47 -10.25
C HIS A 148 -19.51 -6.76 -11.48
N ASP A 149 -20.40 -5.85 -11.22
CA ASP A 149 -20.90 -4.89 -12.19
C ASP A 149 -20.28 -3.51 -11.91
N ALA A 150 -19.05 -3.34 -12.39
CA ALA A 150 -18.29 -2.11 -12.18
C ALA A 150 -19.02 -0.88 -12.78
N TYR A 151 -19.89 -1.11 -13.73
CA TYR A 151 -20.59 -0.05 -14.47
C TYR A 151 -22.11 -0.14 -14.31
N HIS A 152 -22.56 -0.66 -13.16
CA HIS A 152 -23.99 -0.74 -12.89
C HIS A 152 -24.68 0.61 -13.17
N PRO A 153 -25.78 0.64 -13.94
CA PRO A 153 -26.40 1.90 -14.38
C PRO A 153 -26.73 2.87 -13.24
N ALA A 154 -27.11 2.35 -12.08
CA ALA A 154 -27.39 3.17 -10.90
C ALA A 154 -26.14 3.91 -10.35
N LEU A 155 -24.94 3.46 -10.70
CA LEU A 155 -23.66 4.04 -10.27
C LEU A 155 -22.98 4.87 -11.37
N SER A 156 -23.55 4.89 -12.58
CA SER A 156 -22.96 5.58 -13.74
C SER A 156 -22.80 7.09 -13.57
N ALA A 157 -23.56 7.70 -12.65
CA ALA A 157 -23.43 9.11 -12.30
C ALA A 157 -22.25 9.42 -11.35
N LEU A 158 -21.63 8.40 -10.74
CA LEU A 158 -20.48 8.57 -9.88
C LEU A 158 -19.22 8.79 -10.71
N ARG A 159 -18.30 9.60 -10.19
CA ARG A 159 -16.97 9.71 -10.77
C ARG A 159 -16.25 8.39 -10.65
N GLN A 160 -15.69 7.92 -11.74
CA GLN A 160 -14.90 6.70 -11.76
C GLN A 160 -13.48 6.97 -11.24
N ALA A 161 -12.87 5.95 -10.59
CA ALA A 161 -11.48 6.00 -10.20
C ALA A 161 -10.58 6.05 -11.44
N ALA A 162 -9.48 6.79 -11.33
CA ALA A 162 -8.50 6.89 -12.39
C ALA A 162 -7.08 6.70 -11.85
N ARG A 163 -6.11 6.59 -12.74
CA ARG A 163 -4.68 6.57 -12.41
C ARG A 163 -4.14 8.01 -12.36
N PHE A 164 -2.93 8.17 -11.85
CA PHE A 164 -2.20 9.43 -11.96
C PHE A 164 -1.93 9.77 -13.44
N PRO A 165 -2.08 11.04 -13.89
CA PRO A 165 -2.51 12.21 -13.12
C PRO A 165 -4.04 12.48 -13.15
N ASP A 166 -4.84 11.62 -13.78
CA ASP A 166 -6.24 11.91 -14.15
C ASP A 166 -7.24 11.69 -13.01
N ASP A 167 -6.83 11.09 -11.89
CA ASP A 167 -7.69 10.92 -10.72
C ASP A 167 -7.98 12.26 -10.04
N LEU A 168 -9.21 12.43 -9.59
CA LEU A 168 -9.69 13.68 -8.97
C LEU A 168 -8.87 14.16 -7.76
N VAL A 169 -8.14 13.27 -7.12
CA VAL A 169 -7.31 13.63 -5.96
C VAL A 169 -6.14 14.56 -6.33
N TYR A 170 -5.81 14.66 -7.63
CA TYR A 170 -4.70 15.49 -8.15
C TYR A 170 -5.17 16.83 -8.76
N GLY A 171 -6.49 17.09 -8.82
CA GLY A 171 -7.10 18.30 -9.38
C GLY A 171 -7.47 19.37 -8.37
#